data_620acc0f6d432db6cf2ea413a7ce0428
#
_entry.id   620acc0f6d432db6cf2ea413a7ce0428
#
_cell.length_a   1.000
_cell.length_b   1.000
_cell.length_c   1.000
_cell.angle_alpha   90.00
_cell.angle_beta   90.00
_cell.angle_gamma   90.00
#
_symmetry.space_group_name_H-M   'P 1'
#
loop_
_entity.id
_entity.type
_entity.pdbx_description
1 polymer ?
#
loop_
_entity_poly.entity_id
_entity_poly.type
_entity_poly.pdbx_seq_one_letter_code
_entity_poly.pdbx_strand_id
1 'polypeptide(L)'
;MRVMVTGVAGFVGSHLAERLVTEGNEVIGLDCFTDYYARPAKEGNLAELLTSPAFTFVEADLRTADLDPLVAGCDAVVNEAAMPGLLLGWEGFDTYLGCNVTAVERLATACLRQGVGHLVHASTSSVYGADATGDETSPVLPVSPYGATKLAAELVLDTLHRTHDLPVTILRYFSVYGPRQRPDMAYRALGERMLRGEPL
;
A
#
# COMPACT_ATOMS: atom_id res chain seq x y z
N MET A 1 -18.23 -9.27 3.91
CA MET A 1 -17.80 -7.91 4.27
C MET A 1 -17.61 -7.10 3.01
N ARG A 2 -17.71 -5.78 3.10
CA ARG A 2 -17.32 -4.85 2.04
C ARG A 2 -15.97 -4.24 2.39
N VAL A 3 -14.94 -4.52 1.59
CA VAL A 3 -13.56 -4.14 1.89
C VAL A 3 -12.99 -3.29 0.76
N MET A 4 -12.41 -2.14 1.10
CA MET A 4 -11.64 -1.35 0.14
C MET A 4 -10.16 -1.74 0.21
N VAL A 5 -9.53 -1.97 -0.94
CA VAL A 5 -8.08 -2.20 -1.05
C VAL A 5 -7.49 -1.12 -1.94
N THR A 6 -6.62 -0.29 -1.41
CA THR A 6 -5.88 0.71 -2.20
C THR A 6 -4.55 0.14 -2.68
N GLY A 7 -3.99 0.66 -3.79
CA GLY A 7 -2.81 0.05 -4.40
C GLY A 7 -3.10 -1.33 -4.99
N VAL A 8 -4.35 -1.55 -5.38
CA VAL A 8 -4.88 -2.88 -5.79
C VAL A 8 -4.24 -3.42 -7.06
N ALA A 9 -3.74 -2.55 -7.95
CA ALA A 9 -3.01 -2.97 -9.14
C ALA A 9 -1.54 -3.34 -8.85
N GLY A 10 -1.08 -3.14 -7.61
CA GLY A 10 0.25 -3.51 -7.15
C GLY A 10 0.39 -4.99 -6.83
N PHE A 11 1.60 -5.39 -6.44
CA PHE A 11 1.96 -6.76 -6.08
C PHE A 11 1.10 -7.29 -4.92
N VAL A 12 1.21 -6.70 -3.74
CA VAL A 12 0.51 -7.19 -2.53
C VAL A 12 -0.99 -6.96 -2.64
N GLY A 13 -1.40 -5.75 -3.07
CA GLY A 13 -2.81 -5.37 -3.17
C GLY A 13 -3.63 -6.28 -4.09
N SER A 14 -3.05 -6.71 -5.23
CA SER A 14 -3.77 -7.62 -6.16
C SER A 14 -3.98 -9.01 -5.57
N HIS A 15 -2.98 -9.58 -4.91
CA HIS A 15 -3.13 -10.88 -4.24
C HIS A 15 -4.12 -10.81 -3.09
N LEU A 16 -4.09 -9.73 -2.31
CA LEU A 16 -5.04 -9.52 -1.22
C LEU A 16 -6.47 -9.43 -1.74
N ALA A 17 -6.69 -8.64 -2.79
CA ALA A 17 -8.02 -8.48 -3.38
C ALA A 17 -8.57 -9.81 -3.94
N GLU A 18 -7.75 -10.59 -4.64
CA GLU A 18 -8.13 -11.93 -5.11
C GLU A 18 -8.51 -12.85 -3.94
N ARG A 19 -7.73 -12.82 -2.87
CA ARG A 19 -8.00 -13.63 -1.69
C ARG A 19 -9.33 -13.22 -1.04
N LEU A 20 -9.57 -11.93 -0.85
CA LEU A 20 -10.81 -11.41 -0.27
C LEU A 20 -12.04 -11.79 -1.12
N VAL A 21 -11.96 -11.62 -2.45
CA VAL A 21 -13.04 -12.04 -3.37
C VAL A 21 -13.30 -13.52 -3.27
N THR A 22 -12.26 -14.36 -3.25
CA THR A 22 -12.37 -15.82 -3.11
C THR A 22 -13.03 -16.24 -1.80
N GLU A 23 -12.82 -15.45 -0.74
CA GLU A 23 -13.45 -15.67 0.58
C GLU A 23 -14.87 -15.10 0.67
N GLY A 24 -15.44 -14.62 -0.44
CA GLY A 24 -16.83 -14.17 -0.52
C GLY A 24 -17.06 -12.73 -0.06
N ASN A 25 -16.03 -11.89 -0.04
CA ASN A 25 -16.16 -10.47 0.27
C ASN A 25 -16.46 -9.66 -1.01
N GLU A 26 -17.17 -8.55 -0.86
CA GLU A 26 -17.25 -7.49 -1.86
C GLU A 26 -16.01 -6.60 -1.74
N VAL A 27 -15.28 -6.40 -2.83
CA VAL A 27 -14.02 -5.65 -2.83
C VAL A 27 -14.10 -4.44 -3.75
N ILE A 28 -13.76 -3.27 -3.20
CA ILE A 28 -13.51 -2.05 -3.97
C ILE A 28 -12.00 -1.90 -4.08
N GLY A 29 -11.46 -2.04 -5.30
CA GLY A 29 -10.05 -1.83 -5.57
C GLY A 29 -9.78 -0.43 -6.08
N LEU A 30 -8.83 0.29 -5.48
CA LEU A 30 -8.42 1.62 -5.92
C LEU A 30 -6.93 1.64 -6.28
N ASP A 31 -6.61 2.22 -7.45
CA ASP A 31 -5.23 2.50 -7.88
C ASP A 31 -5.22 3.69 -8.84
N CYS A 32 -4.13 4.45 -8.88
CA CYS A 32 -3.97 5.56 -9.81
C CYS A 32 -2.93 5.26 -10.92
N PHE A 33 -2.43 4.03 -10.98
CA PHE A 33 -1.40 3.61 -11.93
C PHE A 33 -0.17 4.54 -11.99
N THR A 34 0.29 4.99 -10.82
CA THR A 34 1.50 5.82 -10.72
C THR A 34 2.59 5.30 -11.64
N ASP A 35 3.27 6.20 -12.36
CA ASP A 35 4.32 5.88 -13.34
C ASP A 35 5.64 5.51 -12.63
N TYR A 36 5.62 4.41 -11.87
CA TYR A 36 6.79 3.84 -11.21
C TYR A 36 7.33 2.62 -11.98
N TYR A 37 6.43 1.84 -12.58
CA TYR A 37 6.73 0.76 -13.53
C TYR A 37 5.55 0.61 -14.51
N ALA A 38 5.80 -0.11 -15.60
CA ALA A 38 4.91 -0.18 -16.77
C ALA A 38 3.46 -0.50 -16.42
N ARG A 39 2.53 0.37 -16.82
CA ARG A 39 1.07 0.24 -16.62
C ARG A 39 0.52 -1.12 -17.07
N PRO A 40 0.90 -1.71 -18.22
CA PRO A 40 0.41 -3.03 -18.63
C PRO A 40 0.67 -4.14 -17.62
N ALA A 41 1.77 -4.07 -16.87
CA ALA A 41 2.04 -5.05 -15.80
C ALA A 41 1.06 -4.91 -14.63
N LYS A 42 0.67 -3.68 -14.29
CA LYS A 42 -0.34 -3.39 -13.27
C LYS A 42 -1.73 -3.81 -13.73
N GLU A 43 -2.10 -3.51 -14.96
CA GLU A 43 -3.37 -3.94 -15.57
C GLU A 43 -3.48 -5.47 -15.62
N GLY A 44 -2.37 -6.16 -15.94
CA GLY A 44 -2.30 -7.62 -15.88
C GLY A 44 -2.58 -8.19 -14.51
N ASN A 45 -2.21 -7.48 -13.43
CA ASN A 45 -2.50 -7.90 -12.06
C ASN A 45 -4.00 -7.84 -11.72
N LEU A 46 -4.79 -7.05 -12.45
CA LEU A 46 -6.24 -6.90 -12.24
C LEU A 46 -7.07 -7.80 -13.15
N ALA A 47 -6.47 -8.45 -14.14
CA ALA A 47 -7.19 -9.12 -15.22
C ALA A 47 -8.24 -10.14 -14.71
N GLU A 48 -7.90 -10.97 -13.73
CA GLU A 48 -8.83 -11.93 -13.14
C GLU A 48 -9.88 -11.25 -12.25
N LEU A 49 -9.46 -10.27 -11.45
CA LEU A 49 -10.37 -9.52 -10.57
C LEU A 49 -11.48 -8.83 -11.35
N LEU A 50 -11.17 -8.24 -12.51
CA LEU A 50 -12.13 -7.52 -13.36
C LEU A 50 -13.22 -8.44 -13.94
N THR A 51 -13.05 -9.75 -13.89
CA THR A 51 -14.09 -10.71 -14.31
C THR A 51 -15.08 -11.04 -13.19
N SER A 52 -14.76 -10.70 -11.95
CA SER A 52 -15.59 -11.02 -10.78
C SER A 52 -16.67 -9.97 -10.55
N PRO A 53 -17.95 -10.38 -10.37
CA PRO A 53 -19.00 -9.45 -9.98
C PRO A 53 -18.87 -8.92 -8.55
N ALA A 54 -18.02 -9.54 -7.72
CA ALA A 54 -17.73 -9.11 -6.35
C ALA A 54 -16.59 -8.08 -6.27
N PHE A 55 -16.01 -7.68 -7.42
CA PHE A 55 -14.93 -6.72 -7.49
C PHE A 55 -15.34 -5.48 -8.29
N THR A 56 -15.11 -4.31 -7.72
CA THR A 56 -15.29 -3.02 -8.41
C THR A 56 -13.95 -2.28 -8.43
N PHE A 57 -13.47 -1.92 -9.62
CA PHE A 57 -12.25 -1.13 -9.78
C PHE A 57 -12.55 0.35 -9.91
N VAL A 58 -11.79 1.18 -9.18
CA VAL A 58 -11.85 2.64 -9.24
C VAL A 58 -10.45 3.16 -9.56
N GLU A 59 -10.26 3.76 -10.75
CA GLU A 59 -9.03 4.47 -11.07
C GLU A 59 -9.08 5.87 -10.46
N ALA A 60 -8.38 6.05 -9.33
CA ALA A 60 -8.37 7.32 -8.60
C ALA A 60 -7.08 7.47 -7.78
N ASP A 61 -6.70 8.73 -7.56
CA ASP A 61 -5.53 9.09 -6.77
C ASP A 61 -5.97 9.55 -5.37
N LEU A 62 -5.47 8.86 -4.33
CA LEU A 62 -5.77 9.20 -2.92
C LEU A 62 -5.41 10.64 -2.56
N ARG A 63 -4.45 11.24 -3.27
CA ARG A 63 -4.00 12.62 -3.02
C ARG A 63 -5.02 13.67 -3.44
N THR A 64 -5.90 13.36 -4.39
CA THR A 64 -6.79 14.35 -5.03
C THR A 64 -8.25 13.95 -5.08
N ALA A 65 -8.57 12.66 -5.07
CA ALA A 65 -9.94 12.17 -5.15
C ALA A 65 -10.79 12.58 -3.94
N ASP A 66 -12.11 12.62 -4.14
CA ASP A 66 -13.07 12.61 -3.04
C ASP A 66 -13.17 11.19 -2.50
N LEU A 67 -12.68 10.97 -1.28
CA LEU A 67 -12.56 9.65 -0.68
C LEU A 67 -13.80 9.25 0.11
N ASP A 68 -14.60 10.20 0.57
CA ASP A 68 -15.77 9.93 1.40
C ASP A 68 -16.77 8.96 0.73
N PRO A 69 -17.20 9.16 -0.52
CA PRO A 69 -18.11 8.23 -1.18
C PRO A 69 -17.48 6.86 -1.46
N LEU A 70 -16.15 6.79 -1.57
CA LEU A 70 -15.44 5.54 -1.87
C LEU A 70 -15.34 4.63 -0.65
N VAL A 71 -15.12 5.20 0.55
CA VAL A 71 -15.01 4.43 1.79
C VAL A 71 -16.36 4.24 2.48
N ALA A 72 -17.42 4.96 2.07
CA ALA A 72 -18.74 4.87 2.66
C ALA A 72 -19.30 3.44 2.61
N GLY A 73 -19.74 2.93 3.76
CA GLY A 73 -20.27 1.57 3.88
C GLY A 73 -19.24 0.45 3.77
N CYS A 74 -17.94 0.76 3.78
CA CYS A 74 -16.91 -0.26 3.92
C CYS A 74 -16.81 -0.72 5.38
N ASP A 75 -16.77 -2.03 5.59
CA ASP A 75 -16.47 -2.63 6.90
C ASP A 75 -15.00 -2.44 7.27
N ALA A 76 -14.11 -2.51 6.26
CA ALA A 76 -12.68 -2.31 6.44
C ALA A 76 -12.03 -1.65 5.20
N VAL A 77 -10.92 -0.97 5.43
CA VAL A 77 -10.05 -0.42 4.40
C VAL A 77 -8.64 -0.97 4.60
N VAL A 78 -8.04 -1.51 3.54
CA VAL A 78 -6.64 -1.97 3.55
C VAL A 78 -5.83 -1.06 2.62
N ASN A 79 -4.93 -0.29 3.20
CA ASN A 79 -4.10 0.68 2.48
C ASN A 79 -2.74 0.08 2.12
N GLU A 80 -2.64 -0.43 0.89
CA GLU A 80 -1.39 -0.90 0.26
C GLU A 80 -0.80 0.16 -0.69
N ALA A 81 -1.55 1.24 -0.98
CA ALA A 81 -1.07 2.32 -1.83
C ALA A 81 0.07 3.09 -1.17
N ALA A 82 1.17 3.20 -1.88
CA ALA A 82 2.34 3.98 -1.47
C ALA A 82 3.23 4.29 -2.68
N MET A 83 4.09 5.30 -2.56
CA MET A 83 5.29 5.39 -3.38
C MET A 83 6.36 4.53 -2.71
N PRO A 84 6.69 3.35 -3.29
CA PRO A 84 7.60 2.41 -2.66
C PRO A 84 9.06 2.65 -3.06
N GLY A 85 9.96 1.89 -2.41
CA GLY A 85 11.36 1.77 -2.82
C GLY A 85 12.24 2.94 -2.39
N LEU A 86 13.51 2.86 -2.77
CA LEU A 86 14.55 3.81 -2.38
C LEU A 86 15.11 4.62 -3.57
N LEU A 87 14.62 4.35 -4.80
CA LEU A 87 15.23 4.85 -6.03
C LEU A 87 15.11 6.36 -6.23
N LEU A 88 14.03 6.99 -5.71
CA LEU A 88 13.83 8.42 -5.88
C LEU A 88 14.76 9.29 -5.02
N GLY A 89 15.37 8.72 -3.98
CA GLY A 89 16.24 9.47 -3.09
C GLY A 89 15.57 10.71 -2.47
N TRP A 90 16.37 11.69 -2.07
CA TRP A 90 15.89 12.97 -1.53
C TRP A 90 15.30 13.88 -2.60
N GLU A 91 15.69 13.74 -3.86
CA GLU A 91 15.15 14.50 -4.98
C GLU A 91 13.66 14.22 -5.21
N GLY A 92 13.22 12.99 -4.93
CA GLY A 92 11.82 12.58 -5.00
C GLY A 92 11.02 12.75 -3.70
N PHE A 93 11.51 13.52 -2.72
CA PHE A 93 10.90 13.63 -1.40
C PHE A 93 9.44 14.07 -1.43
N ASP A 94 9.09 15.04 -2.29
CA ASP A 94 7.71 15.53 -2.43
C ASP A 94 6.76 14.41 -2.89
N THR A 95 7.23 13.51 -3.74
CA THR A 95 6.45 12.34 -4.18
C THR A 95 6.22 11.37 -3.02
N TYR A 96 7.27 11.08 -2.23
CA TYR A 96 7.11 10.26 -1.03
C TYR A 96 6.16 10.92 -0.04
N LEU A 97 6.32 12.21 0.23
CA LEU A 97 5.46 12.95 1.16
C LEU A 97 4.00 12.91 0.73
N GLY A 98 3.74 13.20 -0.53
CA GLY A 98 2.39 13.19 -1.11
C GLY A 98 1.72 11.81 -1.03
N CYS A 99 2.42 10.76 -1.46
CA CYS A 99 1.85 9.41 -1.54
C CYS A 99 1.81 8.70 -0.18
N ASN A 100 2.84 8.88 0.66
CA ASN A 100 3.00 8.09 1.87
C ASN A 100 2.48 8.78 3.13
N VAL A 101 2.33 10.10 3.13
CA VAL A 101 1.85 10.86 4.29
C VAL A 101 0.52 11.52 4.00
N THR A 102 0.47 12.45 3.03
CA THR A 102 -0.75 13.21 2.73
C THR A 102 -1.91 12.31 2.29
N ALA A 103 -1.65 11.36 1.41
CA ALA A 103 -2.67 10.40 0.96
C ALA A 103 -3.18 9.53 2.11
N VAL A 104 -2.30 9.13 3.04
CA VAL A 104 -2.67 8.32 4.20
C VAL A 104 -3.52 9.12 5.18
N GLU A 105 -3.14 10.36 5.47
CA GLU A 105 -3.94 11.27 6.33
C GLU A 105 -5.35 11.47 5.75
N ARG A 106 -5.46 11.78 4.46
CA ARG A 106 -6.75 11.96 3.76
C ARG A 106 -7.62 10.71 3.84
N LEU A 107 -7.03 9.53 3.59
CA LEU A 107 -7.75 8.25 3.66
C LEU A 107 -8.23 7.97 5.09
N ALA A 108 -7.36 8.11 6.08
CA ALA A 108 -7.70 7.89 7.48
C ALA A 108 -8.80 8.85 7.97
N THR A 109 -8.72 10.12 7.57
CA THR A 109 -9.74 11.12 7.89
C THR A 109 -11.09 10.80 7.22
N ALA A 110 -11.09 10.30 5.97
CA ALA A 110 -12.31 9.82 5.32
C ALA A 110 -12.89 8.58 6.04
N CYS A 111 -12.05 7.63 6.46
CA CYS A 111 -12.48 6.47 7.24
C CYS A 111 -13.16 6.90 8.56
N LEU A 112 -12.60 7.86 9.26
CA LEU A 112 -13.21 8.42 10.48
C LEU A 112 -14.57 9.06 10.20
N ARG A 113 -14.66 9.94 9.18
CA ARG A 113 -15.93 10.61 8.85
C ARG A 113 -17.04 9.64 8.47
N GLN A 114 -16.69 8.55 7.78
CA GLN A 114 -17.64 7.55 7.28
C GLN A 114 -17.86 6.38 8.24
N GLY A 115 -17.18 6.36 9.39
CA GLY A 115 -17.34 5.32 10.40
C GLY A 115 -16.86 3.94 9.94
N VAL A 116 -15.79 3.88 9.16
CA VAL A 116 -15.18 2.61 8.73
C VAL A 116 -14.73 1.80 9.94
N GLY A 117 -15.12 0.52 9.99
CA GLY A 117 -14.91 -0.33 11.16
C GLY A 117 -13.44 -0.62 11.46
N HIS A 118 -12.57 -0.70 10.45
CA HIS A 118 -11.13 -0.91 10.64
C HIS A 118 -10.29 -0.41 9.46
N LEU A 119 -9.17 0.25 9.75
CA LEU A 119 -8.14 0.62 8.77
C LEU A 119 -6.88 -0.23 9.00
N VAL A 120 -6.45 -0.97 7.99
CA VAL A 120 -5.15 -1.66 7.99
C VAL A 120 -4.19 -0.87 7.10
N HIS A 121 -3.03 -0.51 7.61
CA HIS A 121 -2.02 0.25 6.87
C HIS A 121 -0.72 -0.52 6.70
N ALA A 122 -0.31 -0.70 5.45
CA ALA A 122 0.99 -1.26 5.11
C ALA A 122 2.11 -0.25 5.39
N SER A 123 2.88 -0.48 6.44
CA SER A 123 4.16 0.19 6.72
C SER A 123 5.34 -0.68 6.28
N THR A 124 6.52 -0.48 6.83
CA THR A 124 7.76 -1.08 6.34
C THR A 124 8.78 -1.30 7.44
N SER A 125 9.61 -2.33 7.33
CA SER A 125 10.80 -2.51 8.17
C SER A 125 11.84 -1.38 8.01
N SER A 126 11.75 -0.58 6.94
CA SER A 126 12.63 0.58 6.73
C SER A 126 12.49 1.67 7.82
N VAL A 127 11.43 1.62 8.63
CA VAL A 127 11.27 2.52 9.79
C VAL A 127 12.29 2.25 10.87
N TYR A 128 12.80 1.00 10.98
CA TYR A 128 13.85 0.65 11.95
C TYR A 128 15.24 1.16 11.54
N GLY A 129 15.46 1.46 10.25
CA GLY A 129 16.74 1.93 9.75
C GLY A 129 17.70 0.79 9.38
N ALA A 130 18.97 0.91 9.77
CA ALA A 130 20.02 -0.03 9.39
C ALA A 130 19.88 -1.41 10.06
N ASP A 131 19.37 -1.45 11.28
CA ASP A 131 19.28 -2.66 12.10
C ASP A 131 17.80 -3.05 12.35
N ALA A 132 17.20 -3.68 11.36
CA ALA A 132 15.82 -4.15 11.42
C ALA A 132 15.74 -5.60 11.95
N THR A 133 16.17 -5.84 13.20
CA THR A 133 16.29 -7.20 13.78
C THR A 133 15.41 -7.43 15.01
N GLY A 134 14.72 -6.41 15.50
CA GLY A 134 13.88 -6.48 16.69
C GLY A 134 12.40 -6.74 16.40
N ASP A 135 11.60 -6.52 17.39
CA ASP A 135 10.14 -6.51 17.35
C ASP A 135 9.59 -5.08 17.18
N GLU A 136 8.27 -4.93 17.28
CA GLU A 136 7.59 -3.65 17.09
C GLU A 136 7.90 -2.60 18.15
N THR A 137 8.52 -3.00 19.29
CA THR A 137 8.95 -2.09 20.36
C THR A 137 10.36 -1.53 20.13
N SER A 138 11.08 -2.05 19.13
CA SER A 138 12.43 -1.62 18.79
C SER A 138 12.46 -0.15 18.34
N PRO A 139 13.55 0.59 18.60
CA PRO A 139 13.69 1.97 18.16
C PRO A 139 13.51 2.15 16.67
N VAL A 140 12.79 3.18 16.25
CA VAL A 140 12.57 3.55 14.86
C VAL A 140 13.50 4.69 14.47
N LEU A 141 14.49 4.39 13.60
CA LEU A 141 15.56 5.29 13.17
C LEU A 141 15.77 5.21 11.65
N PRO A 142 14.79 5.65 10.83
CA PRO A 142 14.85 5.50 9.38
C PRO A 142 16.07 6.23 8.80
N VAL A 143 16.72 5.58 7.82
CA VAL A 143 17.92 6.10 7.14
C VAL A 143 17.66 6.50 5.68
N SER A 144 16.39 6.58 5.28
CA SER A 144 15.98 6.95 3.92
C SER A 144 14.74 7.85 3.93
N PRO A 145 14.53 8.69 2.89
CA PRO A 145 13.31 9.50 2.77
C PRO A 145 12.05 8.64 2.71
N TYR A 146 12.11 7.46 2.07
CA TYR A 146 11.03 6.48 2.09
C TYR A 146 10.69 6.03 3.51
N GLY A 147 11.68 5.54 4.27
CA GLY A 147 11.47 5.10 5.65
C GLY A 147 10.96 6.23 6.55
N ALA A 148 11.49 7.44 6.38
CA ALA A 148 11.06 8.62 7.13
C ALA A 148 9.59 8.97 6.86
N THR A 149 9.14 8.94 5.59
CA THR A 149 7.74 9.23 5.25
C THR A 149 6.78 8.11 5.68
N LYS A 150 7.21 6.86 5.65
CA LYS A 150 6.40 5.75 6.18
C LYS A 150 6.25 5.84 7.70
N LEU A 151 7.31 6.19 8.43
CA LEU A 151 7.22 6.45 9.87
C LEU A 151 6.33 7.66 10.18
N ALA A 152 6.41 8.72 9.39
CA ALA A 152 5.52 9.88 9.55
C ALA A 152 4.04 9.47 9.40
N ALA A 153 3.71 8.59 8.45
CA ALA A 153 2.36 8.05 8.31
C ALA A 153 1.92 7.23 9.54
N GLU A 154 2.80 6.40 10.10
CA GLU A 154 2.51 5.68 11.35
C GLU A 154 2.15 6.65 12.49
N LEU A 155 2.93 7.73 12.65
CA LEU A 155 2.67 8.75 13.68
C LEU A 155 1.36 9.50 13.45
N VAL A 156 1.00 9.80 12.21
CA VAL A 156 -0.31 10.38 11.87
C VAL A 156 -1.45 9.45 12.28
N LEU A 157 -1.35 8.17 11.90
CA LEU A 157 -2.38 7.17 12.21
C LEU A 157 -2.50 6.90 13.73
N ASP A 158 -1.38 6.79 14.43
CA ASP A 158 -1.36 6.64 15.90
C ASP A 158 -1.96 7.86 16.59
N THR A 159 -1.69 9.08 16.09
CA THR A 159 -2.31 10.30 16.60
C THR A 159 -3.82 10.28 16.40
N LEU A 160 -4.31 9.93 15.20
CA LEU A 160 -5.75 9.82 14.93
C LEU A 160 -6.42 8.72 15.77
N HIS A 161 -5.72 7.61 16.00
CA HIS A 161 -6.18 6.58 16.94
C HIS A 161 -6.38 7.13 18.36
N ARG A 162 -5.37 7.82 18.90
CA ARG A 162 -5.41 8.33 20.28
C ARG A 162 -6.38 9.48 20.49
N THR A 163 -6.62 10.30 19.47
CA THR A 163 -7.41 11.53 19.60
C THR A 163 -8.84 11.40 19.09
N HIS A 164 -9.11 10.46 18.19
CA HIS A 164 -10.38 10.28 17.51
C HIS A 164 -10.85 8.81 17.49
N ASP A 165 -10.18 7.93 18.24
CA ASP A 165 -10.52 6.50 18.33
C ASP A 165 -10.56 5.78 16.97
N LEU A 166 -9.71 6.19 15.99
CA LEU A 166 -9.61 5.51 14.70
C LEU A 166 -9.21 4.03 14.92
N PRO A 167 -10.04 3.06 14.53
CA PRO A 167 -9.65 1.64 14.61
C PRO A 167 -8.59 1.34 13.54
N VAL A 168 -7.33 1.23 13.92
CA VAL A 168 -6.23 1.04 12.99
C VAL A 168 -5.26 -0.06 13.41
N THR A 169 -4.76 -0.82 12.42
CA THR A 169 -3.61 -1.73 12.54
C THR A 169 -2.54 -1.32 11.55
N ILE A 170 -1.31 -1.19 12.01
CA ILE A 170 -0.14 -0.85 11.20
C ILE A 170 0.74 -2.08 11.05
N LEU A 171 1.01 -2.50 9.80
CA LEU A 171 1.80 -3.69 9.48
C LEU A 171 3.16 -3.27 8.93
N ARG A 172 4.24 -3.51 9.66
CA ARG A 172 5.61 -3.23 9.21
C ARG A 172 6.14 -4.40 8.38
N TYR A 173 5.88 -4.36 7.07
CA TYR A 173 6.33 -5.40 6.16
C TYR A 173 7.85 -5.44 6.05
N PHE A 174 8.40 -6.63 6.11
CA PHE A 174 9.74 -6.94 5.65
C PHE A 174 9.75 -7.22 4.15
N SER A 175 10.82 -7.84 3.62
CA SER A 175 10.92 -8.11 2.18
C SER A 175 9.89 -9.15 1.75
N VAL A 176 8.80 -8.71 1.16
CA VAL A 176 7.80 -9.59 0.54
C VAL A 176 8.31 -10.03 -0.82
N TYR A 177 8.17 -11.32 -1.17
CA TYR A 177 8.55 -11.87 -2.47
C TYR A 177 7.47 -12.80 -3.02
N GLY A 178 7.43 -12.98 -4.33
CA GLY A 178 6.47 -13.84 -5.00
C GLY A 178 6.08 -13.38 -6.40
N PRO A 179 5.09 -14.04 -7.03
CA PRO A 179 4.54 -13.63 -8.31
C PRO A 179 4.08 -12.17 -8.28
N ARG A 180 4.15 -11.46 -9.41
CA ARG A 180 3.81 -10.02 -9.55
C ARG A 180 4.72 -9.05 -8.79
N GLN A 181 5.82 -9.54 -8.19
CA GLN A 181 6.82 -8.65 -7.58
C GLN A 181 7.30 -7.60 -8.60
N ARG A 182 7.54 -6.37 -8.14
CA ARG A 182 7.97 -5.27 -9.02
C ARG A 182 9.31 -5.57 -9.71
N PRO A 183 9.54 -5.04 -10.93
CA PRO A 183 10.77 -5.32 -11.71
C PRO A 183 12.08 -4.90 -11.02
N ASP A 184 12.02 -3.86 -10.19
CA ASP A 184 13.17 -3.31 -9.45
C ASP A 184 13.57 -4.14 -8.22
N MET A 185 12.76 -5.11 -7.82
CA MET A 185 13.04 -5.91 -6.62
C MET A 185 13.98 -7.07 -6.94
N ALA A 186 14.93 -7.32 -6.03
CA ALA A 186 16.07 -8.22 -6.24
C ALA A 186 15.69 -9.62 -6.74
N TYR A 187 14.71 -10.29 -6.10
CA TYR A 187 14.33 -11.64 -6.51
C TYR A 187 13.80 -11.71 -7.94
N ARG A 188 12.97 -10.74 -8.35
CA ARG A 188 12.49 -10.67 -9.72
C ARG A 188 13.63 -10.33 -10.70
N ALA A 189 14.40 -9.30 -10.41
CA ALA A 189 15.52 -8.88 -11.26
C ALA A 189 16.53 -10.00 -11.47
N LEU A 190 16.93 -10.71 -10.40
CA LEU A 190 17.85 -11.85 -10.49
C LEU A 190 17.22 -13.03 -11.25
N GLY A 191 15.96 -13.36 -10.99
CA GLY A 191 15.25 -14.43 -11.70
C GLY A 191 15.16 -14.15 -13.21
N GLU A 192 14.83 -12.94 -13.62
CA GLU A 192 14.79 -12.54 -15.03
C GLU A 192 16.17 -12.61 -15.69
N ARG A 193 17.25 -12.21 -14.99
CA ARG A 193 18.63 -12.36 -15.49
C ARG A 193 19.00 -13.84 -15.66
N MET A 194 18.68 -14.69 -14.68
CA MET A 194 18.93 -16.14 -14.78
C MET A 194 18.21 -16.74 -15.99
N LEU A 195 16.96 -16.40 -16.24
CA LEU A 195 16.19 -16.89 -17.39
C LEU A 195 16.79 -16.45 -18.74
N ARG A 196 17.47 -15.29 -18.79
CA ARG A 196 18.17 -14.79 -19.97
C ARG A 196 19.60 -15.33 -20.10
N GLY A 197 20.09 -16.12 -19.14
CA GLY A 197 21.47 -16.61 -19.11
C GLY A 197 22.52 -15.52 -18.83
N GLU A 198 22.11 -14.42 -18.20
CA GLU A 198 22.99 -13.31 -17.82
C GLU A 198 23.70 -13.59 -16.48
N PRO A 199 24.93 -13.08 -16.27
CA PRO A 199 25.60 -13.20 -14.97
C PRO A 199 24.79 -12.54 -13.85
N LEU A 200 24.80 -13.13 -12.65
CA LEU A 200 24.15 -12.60 -11.44
C LEU A 200 25.01 -11.52 -10.79
#